data_ed5221d97f721ea4bb113b6e3b9d0ba3
#
_entry.id   ed5221d97f721ea4bb113b6e3b9d0ba3
#
_cell.length_a   1.000
_cell.length_b   1.000
_cell.length_c   1.000
_cell.angle_alpha   90.00
_cell.angle_beta   90.00
_cell.angle_gamma   90.00
#
_symmetry.space_group_name_H-M   'P 1'
#
loop_
_entity.id
_entity.type
_entity.pdbx_description
1 polymer ?
#
loop_
_entity_poly.entity_id
_entity_poly.type
_entity_poly.pdbx_seq_one_letter_code
_entity_poly.pdbx_strand_id
1 'polypeptide(L)'
;MIVIGGLLAVILGIVVRNKLQKRKAAMLARLSTELKVEERTRLAVELHDSLAQNLSGVSLEIDTATKVADEDSAAMKEHLGIATRTLKSCRDELRNCLWDLRNRALEEGSMDDAIRQTLAPHVAGVDVAIRFSVPRERISDNTAHAILRIVRELCTNAIRHGHATKIWIAGSIDGDKMRFSVRDNGCGFDPATAPGFAEGHYGLVGISERVETFEGIFDIVSSPGNGCKATITFNMPKEDSE
;
A
#
# COMPACT_ATOMS: atom_id res chain seq x y z
N MET A 1 35.26 -19.37 51.12
CA MET A 1 34.59 -18.06 51.13
C MET A 1 34.79 -17.24 49.86
N ILE A 2 35.96 -17.23 49.22
CA ILE A 2 36.24 -16.41 48.01
C ILE A 2 35.37 -16.82 46.78
N VAL A 3 35.14 -18.11 46.57
CA VAL A 3 34.35 -18.61 45.42
C VAL A 3 32.87 -18.20 45.49
N ILE A 4 32.28 -18.16 46.68
CA ILE A 4 30.88 -17.78 46.90
C ILE A 4 30.70 -16.28 46.61
N GLY A 5 31.67 -15.45 46.99
CA GLY A 5 31.61 -14.00 46.71
C GLY A 5 31.69 -13.68 45.20
N GLY A 6 32.53 -14.43 44.46
CA GLY A 6 32.61 -14.29 43.01
C GLY A 6 31.33 -14.69 42.28
N LEU A 7 30.66 -15.77 42.69
CA LEU A 7 29.41 -16.22 42.12
C LEU A 7 28.26 -15.21 42.35
N LEU A 8 28.20 -14.65 43.56
CA LEU A 8 27.23 -13.61 43.92
C LEU A 8 27.40 -12.32 43.09
N ALA A 9 28.66 -11.89 42.85
CA ALA A 9 28.96 -10.74 42.03
C ALA A 9 28.53 -10.94 40.55
N VAL A 10 28.77 -12.15 39.99
CA VAL A 10 28.36 -12.51 38.63
C VAL A 10 26.81 -12.50 38.50
N ILE A 11 26.11 -13.12 39.46
CA ILE A 11 24.63 -13.15 39.47
C ILE A 11 24.09 -11.73 39.58
N LEU A 12 24.64 -10.90 40.45
CA LEU A 12 24.22 -9.50 40.59
C LEU A 12 24.46 -8.73 39.30
N GLY A 13 25.60 -8.93 38.63
CA GLY A 13 25.89 -8.32 37.31
C GLY A 13 24.89 -8.71 36.24
N ILE A 14 24.52 -10.01 36.18
CA ILE A 14 23.50 -10.50 35.23
C ILE A 14 22.13 -9.89 35.52
N VAL A 15 21.71 -9.82 36.77
CA VAL A 15 20.42 -9.22 37.19
C VAL A 15 20.35 -7.72 36.84
N VAL A 16 21.44 -6.99 37.14
CA VAL A 16 21.53 -5.55 36.82
C VAL A 16 21.49 -5.35 35.30
N ARG A 17 22.25 -6.13 34.54
CA ARG A 17 22.26 -6.06 33.08
C ARG A 17 20.85 -6.35 32.47
N ASN A 18 20.20 -7.41 32.94
CA ASN A 18 18.84 -7.75 32.48
C ASN A 18 17.82 -6.66 32.83
N LYS A 19 17.93 -6.03 34.01
CA LYS A 19 17.08 -4.93 34.42
C LYS A 19 17.30 -3.67 33.56
N LEU A 20 18.54 -3.37 33.19
CA LEU A 20 18.90 -2.28 32.31
C LEU A 20 18.41 -2.54 30.88
N GLN A 21 18.56 -3.76 30.36
CA GLN A 21 18.04 -4.13 29.04
C GLN A 21 16.52 -4.03 28.98
N LYS A 22 15.80 -4.52 30.00
CA LYS A 22 14.33 -4.37 30.07
C LYS A 22 13.90 -2.90 30.11
N ARG A 23 14.63 -2.04 30.86
CA ARG A 23 14.34 -0.59 30.88
C ARG A 23 14.58 0.07 29.53
N LYS A 24 15.70 -0.27 28.85
CA LYS A 24 15.96 0.23 27.50
C LYS A 24 14.90 -0.22 26.50
N ALA A 25 14.51 -1.49 26.52
CA ALA A 25 13.45 -2.02 25.66
C ALA A 25 12.11 -1.33 25.90
N ALA A 26 11.74 -1.12 27.16
CA ALA A 26 10.51 -0.41 27.52
C ALA A 26 10.52 1.07 27.07
N MET A 27 11.69 1.73 27.17
CA MET A 27 11.85 3.11 26.71
C MET A 27 11.76 3.21 25.19
N LEU A 28 12.41 2.32 24.47
CA LEU A 28 12.33 2.24 23.00
C LEU A 28 10.90 1.97 22.53
N ALA A 29 10.19 1.05 23.20
CA ALA A 29 8.77 0.77 22.89
C ALA A 29 7.87 2.00 23.12
N ARG A 30 8.10 2.78 24.18
CA ARG A 30 7.38 4.03 24.43
C ARG A 30 7.65 5.07 23.36
N LEU A 31 8.93 5.31 23.03
CA LEU A 31 9.33 6.24 21.96
C LEU A 31 8.73 5.85 20.62
N SER A 32 8.74 4.56 20.28
CA SER A 32 8.13 4.10 19.04
C SER A 32 6.62 4.32 19.00
N THR A 33 5.95 4.18 20.16
CA THR A 33 4.51 4.44 20.25
C THR A 33 4.20 5.94 20.14
N GLU A 34 5.00 6.79 20.77
CA GLU A 34 4.84 8.25 20.70
C GLU A 34 5.07 8.75 19.26
N LEU A 35 6.12 8.29 18.58
CA LEU A 35 6.38 8.62 17.18
C LEU A 35 5.24 8.15 16.25
N LYS A 36 4.69 6.96 16.49
CA LYS A 36 3.54 6.47 15.72
C LYS A 36 2.28 7.32 15.93
N VAL A 37 2.04 7.80 17.14
CA VAL A 37 0.91 8.69 17.43
C VAL A 37 1.10 10.06 16.78
N GLU A 38 2.30 10.62 16.87
CA GLU A 38 2.65 11.90 16.24
C GLU A 38 2.49 11.84 14.72
N GLU A 39 3.02 10.79 14.09
CA GLU A 39 2.88 10.57 12.65
C GLU A 39 1.42 10.39 12.23
N ARG A 40 0.62 9.64 12.99
CA ARG A 40 -0.83 9.50 12.74
C ARG A 40 -1.55 10.85 12.84
N THR A 41 -1.17 11.67 13.80
CA THR A 41 -1.77 13.01 13.97
C THR A 41 -1.38 13.91 12.80
N ARG A 42 -0.13 13.89 12.37
CA ARG A 42 0.35 14.63 11.20
C ARG A 42 -0.41 14.25 9.94
N LEU A 43 -0.50 12.93 9.67
CA LEU A 43 -1.23 12.42 8.51
C LEU A 43 -2.73 12.79 8.56
N ALA A 44 -3.35 12.79 9.74
CA ALA A 44 -4.74 13.19 9.87
C ALA A 44 -4.95 14.68 9.56
N VAL A 45 -4.01 15.55 9.94
CA VAL A 45 -4.07 16.99 9.63
C VAL A 45 -3.85 17.21 8.12
N GLU A 46 -2.80 16.62 7.53
CA GLU A 46 -2.51 16.72 6.09
C GLU A 46 -3.71 16.23 5.26
N LEU A 47 -4.33 15.11 5.67
CA LEU A 47 -5.51 14.58 5.02
C LEU A 47 -6.72 15.52 5.14
N HIS A 48 -6.94 16.11 6.32
CA HIS A 48 -8.03 17.05 6.54
C HIS A 48 -7.90 18.26 5.63
N ASP A 49 -6.70 18.82 5.51
CA ASP A 49 -6.43 20.00 4.71
C ASP A 49 -6.59 19.71 3.21
N SER A 50 -6.05 18.57 2.73
CA SER A 50 -6.25 18.10 1.35
C SER A 50 -7.72 17.88 1.01
N LEU A 51 -8.46 17.18 1.88
CA LEU A 51 -9.89 16.95 1.70
C LEU A 51 -10.71 18.24 1.70
N ALA A 52 -10.43 19.16 2.62
CA ALA A 52 -11.13 20.44 2.70
C ALA A 52 -10.93 21.26 1.42
N GLN A 53 -9.70 21.31 0.91
CA GLN A 53 -9.35 22.00 -0.33
C GLN A 53 -10.06 21.38 -1.54
N ASN A 54 -10.00 20.06 -1.67
CA ASN A 54 -10.62 19.33 -2.77
C ASN A 54 -12.16 19.46 -2.76
N LEU A 55 -12.79 19.36 -1.58
CA LEU A 55 -14.24 19.55 -1.44
C LEU A 55 -14.68 20.99 -1.78
N SER A 56 -13.85 21.98 -1.43
CA SER A 56 -14.09 23.37 -1.83
C SER A 56 -14.03 23.53 -3.35
N GLY A 57 -13.06 22.88 -4.01
CA GLY A 57 -12.97 22.82 -5.47
C GLY A 57 -14.20 22.17 -6.11
N VAL A 58 -14.66 21.03 -5.57
CA VAL A 58 -15.90 20.37 -6.03
C VAL A 58 -17.11 21.29 -5.92
N SER A 59 -17.25 22.00 -4.80
CA SER A 59 -18.35 22.97 -4.62
C SER A 59 -18.31 24.07 -5.65
N LEU A 60 -17.14 24.61 -5.94
CA LEU A 60 -16.98 25.65 -6.96
C LEU A 60 -17.36 25.16 -8.36
N GLU A 61 -16.95 23.94 -8.72
CA GLU A 61 -17.31 23.33 -10.02
C GLU A 61 -18.81 23.11 -10.15
N ILE A 62 -19.48 22.65 -9.09
CA ILE A 62 -20.94 22.49 -9.06
C ILE A 62 -21.64 23.85 -9.19
N ASP A 63 -21.18 24.86 -8.44
CA ASP A 63 -21.75 26.22 -8.54
C ASP A 63 -21.59 26.81 -9.94
N THR A 64 -20.43 26.57 -10.58
CA THR A 64 -20.17 27.01 -11.95
C THR A 64 -21.09 26.29 -12.95
N ALA A 65 -21.20 24.97 -12.82
CA ALA A 65 -22.09 24.15 -13.63
C ALA A 65 -23.55 24.65 -13.53
N THR A 66 -23.99 25.00 -12.33
CA THR A 66 -25.34 25.51 -12.09
C THR A 66 -25.59 26.87 -12.79
N LYS A 67 -24.57 27.75 -12.78
CA LYS A 67 -24.67 29.09 -13.42
C LYS A 67 -24.74 29.01 -14.92
N VAL A 68 -24.04 28.06 -15.55
CA VAL A 68 -24.01 27.91 -17.02
C VAL A 68 -25.07 26.93 -17.55
N ALA A 69 -25.87 26.34 -16.68
CA ALA A 69 -26.81 25.25 -17.04
C ALA A 69 -27.80 25.63 -18.12
N ASP A 70 -28.34 26.85 -18.09
CA ASP A 70 -29.34 27.32 -19.02
C ASP A 70 -28.74 27.89 -20.34
N GLU A 71 -27.44 28.24 -20.34
CA GLU A 71 -26.78 28.90 -21.45
C GLU A 71 -25.87 27.93 -22.25
N ASP A 72 -25.13 27.03 -21.58
CA ASP A 72 -24.22 26.09 -22.21
C ASP A 72 -24.25 24.71 -21.53
N SER A 73 -25.02 23.81 -22.10
CA SER A 73 -25.16 22.42 -21.64
C SER A 73 -23.85 21.64 -21.78
N ALA A 74 -22.93 22.00 -22.68
CA ALA A 74 -21.65 21.33 -22.84
C ALA A 74 -20.68 21.73 -21.70
N ALA A 75 -20.57 23.04 -21.42
CA ALA A 75 -19.82 23.56 -20.30
C ALA A 75 -20.34 23.03 -18.96
N MET A 76 -21.65 22.96 -18.76
CA MET A 76 -22.25 22.36 -17.58
C MET A 76 -21.78 20.92 -17.38
N LYS A 77 -21.83 20.10 -18.42
CA LYS A 77 -21.39 18.68 -18.34
C LYS A 77 -19.89 18.56 -18.04
N GLU A 78 -19.08 19.45 -18.59
CA GLU A 78 -17.63 19.49 -18.33
C GLU A 78 -17.34 19.76 -16.85
N HIS A 79 -17.93 20.81 -16.26
CA HIS A 79 -17.78 21.15 -14.84
C HIS A 79 -18.27 20.04 -13.92
N LEU A 80 -19.44 19.42 -14.21
CA LEU A 80 -19.91 18.25 -13.46
C LEU A 80 -18.97 17.05 -13.60
N GLY A 81 -18.34 16.88 -14.76
CA GLY A 81 -17.33 15.86 -14.99
C GLY A 81 -16.08 16.08 -14.12
N ILE A 82 -15.60 17.32 -14.02
CA ILE A 82 -14.47 17.70 -13.16
C ILE A 82 -14.82 17.43 -11.68
N ALA A 83 -15.98 17.94 -11.22
CA ALA A 83 -16.46 17.72 -9.85
C ALA A 83 -16.53 16.23 -9.49
N THR A 84 -17.06 15.41 -10.40
CA THR A 84 -17.18 13.96 -10.19
C THR A 84 -15.82 13.27 -10.11
N ARG A 85 -14.85 13.66 -10.95
CA ARG A 85 -13.49 13.13 -10.92
C ARG A 85 -12.79 13.49 -9.63
N THR A 86 -12.85 14.76 -9.21
CA THR A 86 -12.25 15.24 -7.96
C THR A 86 -12.85 14.52 -6.75
N LEU A 87 -14.17 14.34 -6.70
CA LEU A 87 -14.84 13.62 -5.62
C LEU A 87 -14.40 12.14 -5.52
N LYS A 88 -14.25 11.47 -6.68
CA LYS A 88 -13.72 10.10 -6.73
C LYS A 88 -12.28 10.04 -6.20
N SER A 89 -11.43 10.97 -6.60
CA SER A 89 -10.04 11.06 -6.11
C SER A 89 -9.99 11.25 -4.60
N CYS A 90 -10.76 12.18 -4.05
CA CYS A 90 -10.86 12.40 -2.61
C CYS A 90 -11.28 11.14 -1.84
N ARG A 91 -12.30 10.44 -2.35
CA ARG A 91 -12.78 9.19 -1.74
C ARG A 91 -11.69 8.13 -1.71
N ASP A 92 -10.93 8.01 -2.79
CA ASP A 92 -9.89 7.00 -2.91
C ASP A 92 -8.67 7.36 -2.03
N GLU A 93 -8.34 8.64 -1.91
CA GLU A 93 -7.32 9.17 -0.99
C GLU A 93 -7.70 8.92 0.47
N LEU A 94 -8.92 9.27 0.88
CA LEU A 94 -9.46 8.97 2.21
C LEU A 94 -9.41 7.47 2.53
N ARG A 95 -9.86 6.65 1.59
CA ARG A 95 -9.86 5.19 1.75
C ARG A 95 -8.44 4.63 1.90
N ASN A 96 -7.50 5.19 1.18
CA ASN A 96 -6.09 4.83 1.26
C ASN A 96 -5.48 5.22 2.60
N CYS A 97 -5.73 6.44 3.07
CA CYS A 97 -5.24 6.92 4.37
C CYS A 97 -5.84 6.11 5.54
N LEU A 98 -7.15 5.85 5.52
CA LEU A 98 -7.79 5.00 6.53
C LEU A 98 -7.24 3.59 6.54
N TRP A 99 -6.85 3.08 5.38
CA TRP A 99 -6.25 1.76 5.26
C TRP A 99 -4.83 1.74 5.85
N ASP A 100 -4.02 2.76 5.55
CA ASP A 100 -2.66 2.91 6.08
C ASP A 100 -2.68 3.05 7.63
N LEU A 101 -3.65 3.79 8.18
CA LEU A 101 -3.83 3.93 9.62
C LEU A 101 -4.31 2.64 10.32
N ARG A 102 -5.03 1.77 9.62
CA ARG A 102 -5.58 0.50 10.15
C ARG A 102 -4.66 -0.69 10.00
N ASN A 103 -3.62 -0.58 9.17
CA ASN A 103 -2.86 -1.75 8.76
C ASN A 103 -1.86 -2.21 9.83
N ARG A 104 -2.36 -3.02 10.78
CA ARG A 104 -1.54 -3.76 11.74
C ARG A 104 -0.82 -4.96 11.12
N ALA A 105 -1.10 -5.27 9.85
CA ALA A 105 -0.57 -6.45 9.18
C ALA A 105 0.97 -6.47 9.10
N LEU A 106 1.61 -5.29 9.25
CA LEU A 106 3.08 -5.16 9.20
C LEU A 106 3.74 -5.15 10.58
N GLU A 107 2.98 -5.13 11.68
CA GLU A 107 3.56 -4.98 13.01
C GLU A 107 4.26 -6.26 13.51
N GLU A 108 3.76 -7.45 13.11
CA GLU A 108 4.34 -8.74 13.52
C GLU A 108 4.05 -9.78 12.43
N GLY A 109 5.03 -10.17 11.62
CA GLY A 109 4.83 -11.25 10.67
C GLY A 109 5.65 -11.13 9.38
N SER A 110 5.53 -12.15 8.56
CA SER A 110 6.11 -12.19 7.23
C SER A 110 5.28 -11.35 6.24
N MET A 111 5.87 -10.98 5.09
CA MET A 111 5.10 -10.34 4.02
C MET A 111 3.97 -11.24 3.49
N ASP A 112 4.13 -12.56 3.53
CA ASP A 112 3.07 -13.51 3.19
C ASP A 112 1.84 -13.33 4.09
N ASP A 113 2.05 -13.21 5.41
CA ASP A 113 0.96 -13.03 6.37
C ASP A 113 0.31 -11.67 6.22
N ALA A 114 1.09 -10.63 6.00
CA ALA A 114 0.59 -9.28 5.74
C ALA A 114 -0.28 -9.23 4.48
N ILE A 115 0.15 -9.89 3.40
CA ILE A 115 -0.62 -10.01 2.15
C ILE A 115 -1.92 -10.79 2.40
N ARG A 116 -1.87 -11.94 3.12
CA ARG A 116 -3.07 -12.73 3.46
C ARG A 116 -4.10 -11.91 4.22
N GLN A 117 -3.67 -11.23 5.28
CA GLN A 117 -4.56 -10.39 6.10
C GLN A 117 -5.17 -9.24 5.26
N THR A 118 -4.36 -8.61 4.41
CA THR A 118 -4.81 -7.54 3.53
C THR A 118 -5.87 -8.01 2.54
N LEU A 119 -5.70 -9.20 1.98
CA LEU A 119 -6.60 -9.74 0.96
C LEU A 119 -7.84 -10.42 1.53
N ALA A 120 -7.80 -10.95 2.75
CA ALA A 120 -8.88 -11.73 3.33
C ALA A 120 -10.30 -11.15 3.15
N PRO A 121 -10.53 -9.82 3.31
CA PRO A 121 -11.87 -9.24 3.11
C PRO A 121 -12.31 -9.16 1.64
N HIS A 122 -11.40 -9.38 0.68
CA HIS A 122 -11.61 -9.09 -0.75
C HIS A 122 -11.67 -10.33 -1.64
N VAL A 123 -11.17 -11.48 -1.17
CA VAL A 123 -10.95 -12.69 -1.99
C VAL A 123 -11.89 -13.83 -1.65
N ALA A 124 -13.06 -13.57 -1.07
CA ALA A 124 -14.03 -14.60 -0.75
C ALA A 124 -14.40 -15.40 -2.01
N GLY A 125 -14.21 -16.73 -1.97
CA GLY A 125 -14.50 -17.63 -3.09
C GLY A 125 -13.44 -17.71 -4.18
N VAL A 126 -12.28 -17.06 -4.01
CA VAL A 126 -11.16 -17.09 -4.94
C VAL A 126 -9.98 -17.85 -4.33
N ASP A 127 -9.35 -18.72 -5.11
CA ASP A 127 -8.14 -19.46 -4.71
C ASP A 127 -6.91 -18.54 -4.86
N VAL A 128 -6.25 -18.21 -3.74
CA VAL A 128 -5.10 -17.30 -3.74
C VAL A 128 -3.86 -18.02 -3.22
N ALA A 129 -2.89 -18.23 -4.11
CA ALA A 129 -1.58 -18.77 -3.77
C ALA A 129 -0.57 -17.65 -3.56
N ILE A 130 0.04 -17.59 -2.38
CA ILE A 130 1.05 -16.56 -2.02
C ILE A 130 2.37 -17.25 -1.76
N ARG A 131 3.44 -16.74 -2.39
CA ARG A 131 4.84 -17.13 -2.17
C ARG A 131 5.71 -15.88 -2.24
N PHE A 132 5.88 -15.20 -1.11
CA PHE A 132 6.63 -13.95 -1.04
C PHE A 132 7.92 -14.15 -0.22
N SER A 133 8.99 -14.59 -0.89
CA SER A 133 10.29 -14.96 -0.29
C SER A 133 11.19 -13.73 -0.10
N VAL A 134 10.64 -12.63 0.43
CA VAL A 134 11.38 -11.40 0.72
C VAL A 134 11.39 -11.22 2.23
N PRO A 135 12.57 -11.19 2.89
CA PRO A 135 12.68 -10.93 4.32
C PRO A 135 12.08 -9.56 4.64
N ARG A 136 11.25 -9.51 5.68
CA ARG A 136 10.54 -8.27 6.07
C ARG A 136 11.53 -7.15 6.44
N GLU A 137 12.64 -7.52 7.05
CA GLU A 137 13.69 -6.63 7.53
C GLU A 137 14.39 -5.88 6.39
N ARG A 138 14.35 -6.42 5.18
CA ARG A 138 14.91 -5.80 3.98
C ARG A 138 13.97 -4.81 3.31
N ILE A 139 12.74 -4.68 3.78
CA ILE A 139 11.72 -3.83 3.19
C ILE A 139 11.39 -2.72 4.17
N SER A 140 11.51 -1.44 3.74
CA SER A 140 11.05 -0.31 4.55
C SER A 140 9.53 -0.39 4.76
N ASP A 141 9.02 0.21 5.83
CA ASP A 141 7.57 0.25 6.08
C ASP A 141 6.81 0.89 4.90
N ASN A 142 7.34 1.98 4.34
CA ASN A 142 6.74 2.64 3.18
C ASN A 142 6.65 1.72 1.96
N THR A 143 7.72 0.97 1.66
CA THR A 143 7.74 0.00 0.56
C THR A 143 6.77 -1.14 0.82
N ALA A 144 6.73 -1.67 2.05
CA ALA A 144 5.81 -2.73 2.42
C ALA A 144 4.34 -2.28 2.27
N HIS A 145 3.99 -1.07 2.72
CA HIS A 145 2.67 -0.49 2.51
C HIS A 145 2.34 -0.33 1.01
N ALA A 146 3.29 0.14 0.20
CA ALA A 146 3.11 0.25 -1.25
C ALA A 146 2.81 -1.12 -1.88
N ILE A 147 3.57 -2.17 -1.52
CA ILE A 147 3.35 -3.54 -1.99
C ILE A 147 1.93 -4.00 -1.65
N LEU A 148 1.51 -3.88 -0.39
CA LEU A 148 0.19 -4.33 0.05
C LEU A 148 -0.94 -3.62 -0.69
N ARG A 149 -0.80 -2.31 -0.95
CA ARG A 149 -1.79 -1.54 -1.72
C ARG A 149 -1.85 -1.99 -3.18
N ILE A 150 -0.68 -2.16 -3.83
CA ILE A 150 -0.60 -2.61 -5.22
C ILE A 150 -1.20 -4.03 -5.35
N VAL A 151 -0.79 -4.94 -4.48
CA VAL A 151 -1.31 -6.32 -4.48
C VAL A 151 -2.83 -6.33 -4.29
N ARG A 152 -3.37 -5.58 -3.35
CA ARG A 152 -4.81 -5.47 -3.13
C ARG A 152 -5.54 -4.95 -4.37
N GLU A 153 -5.04 -3.88 -4.98
CA GLU A 153 -5.65 -3.28 -6.17
C GLU A 153 -5.65 -4.25 -7.34
N LEU A 154 -4.52 -4.91 -7.61
CA LEU A 154 -4.42 -5.91 -8.67
C LEU A 154 -5.36 -7.10 -8.44
N CYS A 155 -5.44 -7.63 -7.22
CA CYS A 155 -6.36 -8.72 -6.89
C CYS A 155 -7.83 -8.29 -7.01
N THR A 156 -8.15 -7.08 -6.56
CA THR A 156 -9.51 -6.55 -6.67
C THR A 156 -9.91 -6.37 -8.14
N ASN A 157 -9.00 -5.88 -8.98
CA ASN A 157 -9.22 -5.73 -10.41
C ASN A 157 -9.39 -7.10 -11.10
N ALA A 158 -8.55 -8.07 -10.76
CA ALA A 158 -8.68 -9.44 -11.28
C ALA A 158 -10.05 -10.05 -10.96
N ILE A 159 -10.58 -9.82 -9.76
CA ILE A 159 -11.89 -10.35 -9.34
C ILE A 159 -13.04 -9.58 -9.98
N ARG A 160 -13.03 -8.24 -9.87
CA ARG A 160 -14.15 -7.41 -10.31
C ARG A 160 -14.28 -7.29 -11.82
N HIS A 161 -13.17 -7.16 -12.52
CA HIS A 161 -13.12 -6.92 -13.95
C HIS A 161 -12.72 -8.18 -14.72
N GLY A 162 -11.81 -8.99 -14.15
CA GLY A 162 -11.35 -10.22 -14.78
C GLY A 162 -12.20 -11.44 -14.48
N HIS A 163 -13.10 -11.40 -13.47
CA HIS A 163 -13.84 -12.57 -12.98
C HIS A 163 -12.92 -13.75 -12.65
N ALA A 164 -11.73 -13.44 -12.12
CA ALA A 164 -10.73 -14.43 -11.77
C ALA A 164 -11.20 -15.34 -10.64
N THR A 165 -10.94 -16.63 -10.77
CA THR A 165 -11.16 -17.65 -9.74
C THR A 165 -9.89 -18.10 -9.06
N LYS A 166 -8.73 -17.79 -9.67
CA LYS A 166 -7.39 -18.09 -9.12
C LYS A 166 -6.45 -16.91 -9.30
N ILE A 167 -5.68 -16.62 -8.23
CA ILE A 167 -4.67 -15.57 -8.24
C ILE A 167 -3.37 -16.14 -7.65
N TRP A 168 -2.25 -15.84 -8.28
CA TRP A 168 -0.92 -16.19 -7.81
C TRP A 168 -0.13 -14.92 -7.52
N ILE A 169 0.42 -14.83 -6.32
CA ILE A 169 1.25 -13.72 -5.86
C ILE A 169 2.62 -14.29 -5.54
N ALA A 170 3.65 -13.77 -6.16
CA ALA A 170 5.03 -14.18 -5.92
C ALA A 170 5.94 -12.97 -5.78
N GLY A 171 6.89 -13.04 -4.84
CA GLY A 171 7.88 -11.98 -4.63
C GLY A 171 9.22 -12.58 -4.23
N SER A 172 10.31 -12.01 -4.76
CA SER A 172 11.68 -12.40 -4.47
C SER A 172 12.63 -11.21 -4.57
N ILE A 173 13.79 -11.34 -3.94
CA ILE A 173 14.93 -10.43 -4.13
C ILE A 173 15.97 -11.13 -4.98
N ASP A 174 16.53 -10.41 -5.96
CA ASP A 174 17.67 -10.81 -6.77
C ASP A 174 18.68 -9.66 -6.78
N GLY A 175 19.76 -9.82 -6.02
CA GLY A 175 20.75 -8.77 -5.78
C GLY A 175 20.15 -7.54 -5.10
N ASP A 176 20.22 -6.40 -5.79
CA ASP A 176 19.71 -5.10 -5.37
C ASP A 176 18.29 -4.81 -5.87
N LYS A 177 17.62 -5.80 -6.45
CA LYS A 177 16.27 -5.66 -7.00
C LYS A 177 15.29 -6.57 -6.29
N MET A 178 14.21 -6.00 -5.82
CA MET A 178 13.03 -6.75 -5.40
C MET A 178 12.05 -6.79 -6.54
N ARG A 179 11.59 -7.99 -6.89
CA ARG A 179 10.56 -8.20 -7.91
C ARG A 179 9.38 -8.95 -7.31
N PHE A 180 8.19 -8.47 -7.57
CA PHE A 180 6.98 -9.24 -7.27
C PHE A 180 5.99 -9.20 -8.42
N SER A 181 5.11 -10.18 -8.47
CA SER A 181 4.10 -10.30 -9.51
C SER A 181 2.77 -10.77 -8.93
N VAL A 182 1.70 -10.30 -9.55
CA VAL A 182 0.33 -10.79 -9.34
C VAL A 182 -0.15 -11.31 -10.70
N ARG A 183 -0.55 -12.56 -10.74
CA ARG A 183 -1.11 -13.22 -11.93
C ARG A 183 -2.50 -13.73 -11.61
N ASP A 184 -3.44 -13.63 -12.54
CA ASP A 184 -4.77 -14.19 -12.44
C ASP A 184 -5.11 -15.06 -13.66
N ASN A 185 -6.21 -15.80 -13.54
CA ASN A 185 -6.81 -16.61 -14.61
C ASN A 185 -8.10 -15.99 -15.17
N GLY A 186 -8.27 -14.67 -15.03
CA GLY A 186 -9.48 -13.99 -15.48
C GLY A 186 -9.60 -13.86 -17.00
N CYS A 187 -10.56 -13.07 -17.44
CA CYS A 187 -10.83 -12.88 -18.89
C CYS A 187 -9.70 -12.14 -19.63
N GLY A 188 -8.75 -11.50 -18.92
CA GLY A 188 -7.71 -10.69 -19.53
C GLY A 188 -8.25 -9.50 -20.32
N PHE A 189 -7.35 -8.75 -20.92
CA PHE A 189 -7.67 -7.58 -21.76
C PHE A 189 -6.48 -7.31 -22.71
N ASP A 190 -6.70 -6.47 -23.72
CA ASP A 190 -5.63 -5.96 -24.56
C ASP A 190 -5.07 -4.66 -23.96
N PRO A 191 -3.83 -4.62 -23.47
CA PRO A 191 -3.25 -3.42 -22.87
C PRO A 191 -3.16 -2.23 -23.84
N ALA A 192 -3.07 -2.47 -25.14
CA ALA A 192 -3.00 -1.41 -26.15
C ALA A 192 -4.34 -0.69 -26.36
N THR A 193 -5.45 -1.38 -26.10
CA THR A 193 -6.82 -0.85 -26.24
C THR A 193 -7.49 -0.60 -24.90
N ALA A 194 -6.79 -0.89 -23.79
CA ALA A 194 -7.32 -0.63 -22.46
C ALA A 194 -7.64 0.87 -22.31
N PRO A 195 -8.84 1.22 -21.84
CA PRO A 195 -9.23 2.60 -21.68
C PRO A 195 -8.23 3.32 -20.77
N GLY A 196 -7.64 4.39 -21.30
CA GLY A 196 -6.71 5.23 -20.56
C GLY A 196 -7.40 6.13 -19.54
N PHE A 197 -6.70 7.17 -19.10
CA PHE A 197 -7.17 8.17 -18.12
C PHE A 197 -8.56 8.77 -18.41
N ALA A 198 -8.94 8.88 -19.69
CA ALA A 198 -10.16 9.55 -20.10
C ALA A 198 -11.46 8.81 -19.73
N GLU A 199 -11.40 7.51 -19.45
CA GLU A 199 -12.60 6.67 -19.27
C GLU A 199 -12.77 6.09 -17.85
N GLY A 200 -12.03 6.61 -16.86
CA GLY A 200 -12.29 6.27 -15.44
C GLY A 200 -11.62 5.00 -14.93
N HIS A 201 -10.68 4.43 -15.66
CA HIS A 201 -9.89 3.27 -15.23
C HIS A 201 -8.61 3.69 -14.48
N TYR A 202 -8.82 4.33 -13.33
CA TYR A 202 -7.74 4.89 -12.51
C TYR A 202 -6.87 3.85 -11.79
N GLY A 203 -7.27 2.59 -11.74
CA GLY A 203 -6.60 1.56 -10.95
C GLY A 203 -5.17 1.28 -11.41
N LEU A 204 -4.98 0.98 -12.70
CA LEU A 204 -3.65 0.67 -13.25
C LEU A 204 -2.74 1.90 -13.32
N VAL A 205 -3.32 3.05 -13.59
CA VAL A 205 -2.60 4.33 -13.59
C VAL A 205 -2.10 4.66 -12.18
N GLY A 206 -2.97 4.57 -11.16
CA GLY A 206 -2.56 4.80 -9.78
C GLY A 206 -1.52 3.79 -9.27
N ILE A 207 -1.44 2.59 -9.86
CA ILE A 207 -0.34 1.65 -9.62
C ILE A 207 0.94 2.16 -10.27
N SER A 208 0.91 2.59 -11.55
CA SER A 208 2.08 3.13 -12.25
C SER A 208 2.69 4.31 -11.52
N GLU A 209 1.88 5.33 -11.22
CA GLU A 209 2.31 6.52 -10.46
C GLU A 209 2.95 6.16 -9.12
N ARG A 210 2.37 5.19 -8.41
CA ARG A 210 2.93 4.74 -7.12
C ARG A 210 4.25 4.00 -7.30
N VAL A 211 4.37 3.14 -8.32
CA VAL A 211 5.62 2.44 -8.62
C VAL A 211 6.71 3.44 -9.00
N GLU A 212 6.38 4.47 -9.78
CA GLU A 212 7.29 5.56 -10.15
C GLU A 212 7.79 6.35 -8.93
N THR A 213 6.94 6.58 -7.91
CA THR A 213 7.34 7.24 -6.65
C THR A 213 8.47 6.50 -5.92
N PHE A 214 8.60 5.19 -6.15
CA PHE A 214 9.68 4.34 -5.62
C PHE A 214 10.78 4.04 -6.66
N GLU A 215 10.86 4.82 -7.73
CA GLU A 215 11.80 4.61 -8.84
C GLU A 215 11.74 3.17 -9.39
N GLY A 216 10.53 2.59 -9.35
CA GLY A 216 10.27 1.22 -9.77
C GLY A 216 9.84 1.11 -11.23
N ILE A 217 9.72 -0.12 -11.68
CA ILE A 217 9.23 -0.49 -13.02
C ILE A 217 7.94 -1.29 -12.86
N PHE A 218 6.93 -0.93 -13.63
CA PHE A 218 5.65 -1.63 -13.73
C PHE A 218 5.44 -2.19 -15.13
N ASP A 219 5.35 -3.51 -15.23
CA ASP A 219 5.07 -4.24 -16.48
C ASP A 219 3.75 -5.00 -16.35
N ILE A 220 2.97 -5.00 -17.44
CA ILE A 220 1.72 -5.75 -17.51
C ILE A 220 1.66 -6.55 -18.79
N VAL A 221 1.33 -7.83 -18.66
CA VAL A 221 1.12 -8.75 -19.78
C VAL A 221 -0.28 -9.33 -19.64
N SER A 222 -1.12 -9.07 -20.61
CA SER A 222 -2.50 -9.57 -20.66
C SER A 222 -2.93 -9.76 -22.11
N SER A 223 -3.85 -10.66 -22.33
CA SER A 223 -4.56 -10.80 -23.60
C SER A 223 -5.96 -11.39 -23.34
N PRO A 224 -6.95 -11.09 -24.17
CA PRO A 224 -8.31 -11.64 -24.00
C PRO A 224 -8.31 -13.17 -23.87
N GLY A 225 -8.95 -13.68 -22.83
CA GLY A 225 -9.05 -15.12 -22.51
C GLY A 225 -7.87 -15.73 -21.75
N ASN A 226 -6.79 -14.98 -21.50
CA ASN A 226 -5.56 -15.54 -20.90
C ASN A 226 -5.18 -14.96 -19.54
N GLY A 227 -6.10 -14.22 -18.91
CA GLY A 227 -5.85 -13.54 -17.64
C GLY A 227 -4.87 -12.38 -17.77
N CYS A 228 -4.33 -11.96 -16.63
CA CYS A 228 -3.38 -10.87 -16.56
C CYS A 228 -2.20 -11.26 -15.65
N LYS A 229 -1.01 -10.75 -15.97
CA LYS A 229 0.17 -10.79 -15.12
C LYS A 229 0.75 -9.39 -15.02
N ALA A 230 0.70 -8.82 -13.82
CA ALA A 230 1.39 -7.59 -13.47
C ALA A 230 2.71 -7.94 -12.77
N THR A 231 3.79 -7.26 -13.13
CA THR A 231 5.12 -7.43 -12.53
C THR A 231 5.65 -6.07 -12.10
N ILE A 232 6.10 -5.97 -10.86
CA ILE A 232 6.66 -4.76 -10.27
C ILE A 232 8.10 -5.05 -9.83
N THR A 233 8.99 -4.13 -10.14
CA THR A 233 10.40 -4.21 -9.73
C THR A 233 10.77 -2.92 -9.01
N PHE A 234 11.31 -3.02 -7.79
CA PHE A 234 11.86 -1.92 -7.01
C PHE A 234 13.36 -2.08 -6.85
N ASN A 235 14.09 -0.97 -6.83
CA ASN A 235 15.47 -0.96 -6.41
C ASN A 235 15.53 -1.00 -4.87
N MET A 236 16.34 -1.90 -4.33
CA MET A 236 16.55 -2.03 -2.90
C MET A 236 17.81 -1.25 -2.49
N PRO A 237 17.84 -0.65 -1.30
CA PRO A 237 19.08 -0.11 -0.77
C PRO A 237 20.16 -1.19 -0.79
N LYS A 238 21.37 -0.85 -1.24
CA LYS A 238 22.51 -1.76 -1.12
C LYS A 238 22.72 -2.09 0.34
N GLU A 239 22.92 -3.36 0.66
CA GLU A 239 23.50 -3.73 1.94
C GLU A 239 24.90 -3.07 2.00
N ASP A 240 25.08 -2.11 2.93
CA ASP A 240 26.41 -1.69 3.29
C ASP A 240 27.13 -2.94 3.81
N SER A 241 28.02 -3.47 2.97
CA SER A 241 28.93 -4.55 3.36
C SER A 241 29.86 -3.98 4.41
N GLU A 242 29.56 -4.27 5.70
CA GLU A 242 30.51 -4.16 6.79
C GLU A 242 31.69 -5.14 6.60
#